data_29f4a271389f9e33f858429ab30ebb60
#
_entry.id   29f4a271389f9e33f858429ab30ebb60
#
_cell.length_a   1.000
_cell.length_b   1.000
_cell.length_c   1.000
_cell.angle_alpha   90.00
_cell.angle_beta   90.00
_cell.angle_gamma   90.00
#
_symmetry.space_group_name_H-M   'P 1'
#
loop_
_entity.id
_entity.type
_entity.pdbx_description
1 polymer ?
#
loop_
_entity_poly.entity_id
_entity_poly.type
_entity_poly.pdbx_seq_one_letter_code
_entity_poly.pdbx_strand_id
1 'polypeptide(L)'
;ASDVYKRQIVRVANEKAEEIIRPGVRLCDIDLTARNYISSFGYGEYFTHRLGHFIGQTDHEFGDVSSTNTETVKPGMIFSIEPGIYLPEKMGVRVEDLVLVTEDGCVVLNKVDKKYAMIG
;
A
#
# COMPACT_ATOMS: atom_id res chain seq x y z
N ALA A 1 18.47 5.95 -14.27
CA ALA A 1 18.35 6.72 -13.03
C ALA A 1 16.91 6.78 -12.58
N SER A 2 16.01 7.02 -13.52
CA SER A 2 14.62 7.20 -13.16
C SER A 2 13.97 5.95 -12.56
N ASP A 3 14.37 4.76 -13.00
CA ASP A 3 13.77 3.54 -12.48
C ASP A 3 14.20 3.29 -11.05
N VAL A 4 15.46 3.53 -10.72
CA VAL A 4 15.94 3.40 -9.35
C VAL A 4 15.22 4.40 -8.46
N TYR A 5 15.07 5.62 -8.94
CA TYR A 5 14.40 6.67 -8.18
C TYR A 5 12.93 6.33 -7.92
N LYS A 6 12.22 5.84 -8.95
CA LYS A 6 10.83 5.45 -8.78
C LYS A 6 10.67 4.28 -7.81
N ARG A 7 11.60 3.32 -7.84
CA ARG A 7 11.57 2.21 -6.89
C ARG A 7 11.73 2.70 -5.46
N GLN A 8 12.63 3.67 -5.25
CA GLN A 8 12.83 4.25 -3.94
C GLN A 8 11.55 4.93 -3.44
N ILE A 9 10.89 5.69 -4.31
CA ILE A 9 9.66 6.38 -3.93
C ILE A 9 8.58 5.39 -3.54
N VAL A 10 8.39 4.35 -4.36
CA VAL A 10 7.35 3.35 -4.10
C VAL A 10 7.65 2.57 -2.83
N ARG A 11 8.91 2.20 -2.61
CA ARG A 11 9.31 1.48 -1.41
C ARG A 11 9.06 2.30 -0.15
N VAL A 12 9.44 3.58 -0.18
CA VAL A 12 9.24 4.44 0.98
C VAL A 12 7.75 4.68 1.21
N ALA A 13 6.96 4.83 0.13
CA ALA A 13 5.51 4.96 0.26
C ALA A 13 4.91 3.74 0.95
N ASN A 14 5.36 2.55 0.57
CA ASN A 14 4.93 1.30 1.19
C ASN A 14 5.27 1.30 2.68
N GLU A 15 6.50 1.66 3.02
CA GLU A 15 6.95 1.66 4.41
C GLU A 15 6.20 2.69 5.26
N LYS A 16 5.97 3.89 4.70
CA LYS A 16 5.24 4.93 5.42
C LYS A 16 3.81 4.51 5.71
N ALA A 17 3.17 3.87 4.74
CA ALA A 17 1.80 3.38 4.94
C ALA A 17 1.78 2.34 6.06
N GLU A 18 2.73 1.42 6.05
CA GLU A 18 2.77 0.37 7.07
C GLU A 18 3.04 0.91 8.45
N GLU A 19 3.81 1.99 8.56
CA GLU A 19 4.15 2.59 9.85
C GLU A 19 2.95 3.10 10.62
N ILE A 20 1.89 3.51 9.92
CA ILE A 20 0.73 4.06 10.61
C ILE A 20 -0.35 3.02 10.89
N ILE A 21 -0.18 1.78 10.44
CA ILE A 21 -1.20 0.76 10.58
C ILE A 21 -1.26 0.30 12.03
N ARG A 22 -2.40 0.55 12.66
CA ARG A 22 -2.73 0.07 14.00
C ARG A 22 -4.22 0.19 14.18
N PRO A 23 -4.79 -0.52 15.15
CA PRO A 23 -6.24 -0.42 15.38
C PRO A 23 -6.68 1.02 15.61
N GLY A 24 -7.79 1.38 14.99
CA GLY A 24 -8.36 2.71 15.10
C GLY A 24 -7.99 3.68 13.98
N VAL A 25 -6.96 3.38 13.20
CA VAL A 25 -6.60 4.20 12.05
C VAL A 25 -7.60 3.90 10.93
N ARG A 26 -7.98 4.92 10.18
CA ARG A 26 -8.89 4.72 9.05
C ARG A 26 -8.13 4.19 7.85
N LEU A 27 -8.78 3.31 7.10
CA LEU A 27 -8.16 2.73 5.90
C LEU A 27 -7.82 3.80 4.88
N CYS A 28 -8.66 4.83 4.76
CA CYS A 28 -8.36 5.92 3.83
C CYS A 28 -7.09 6.68 4.19
N ASP A 29 -6.76 6.76 5.47
CA ASP A 29 -5.53 7.44 5.88
C ASP A 29 -4.29 6.63 5.53
N ILE A 30 -4.42 5.31 5.51
CA ILE A 30 -3.32 4.45 5.09
C ILE A 30 -3.05 4.65 3.59
N ASP A 31 -4.12 4.64 2.79
CA ASP A 31 -3.99 4.90 1.35
C ASP A 31 -3.40 6.28 1.10
N LEU A 32 -3.94 7.29 1.77
CA LEU A 32 -3.50 8.67 1.54
C LEU A 32 -2.05 8.89 1.96
N THR A 33 -1.59 8.19 2.98
CA THR A 33 -0.20 8.30 3.39
C THR A 33 0.73 7.91 2.24
N ALA A 34 0.48 6.79 1.58
CA ALA A 34 1.28 6.36 0.44
C ALA A 34 1.05 7.27 -0.75
N ARG A 35 -0.20 7.59 -1.04
CA ARG A 35 -0.56 8.37 -2.22
C ARG A 35 0.00 9.78 -2.16
N ASN A 36 -0.10 10.42 -1.00
CA ASN A 36 0.43 11.77 -0.84
C ASN A 36 1.95 11.80 -0.97
N TYR A 37 2.62 10.78 -0.47
CA TYR A 37 4.06 10.70 -0.62
C TYR A 37 4.45 10.59 -2.10
N ILE A 38 3.78 9.70 -2.83
CA ILE A 38 4.04 9.55 -4.27
C ILE A 38 3.72 10.85 -5.01
N SER A 39 2.63 11.51 -4.64
CA SER A 39 2.20 12.76 -5.27
C SER A 39 3.21 13.88 -5.02
N SER A 40 3.90 13.86 -3.88
CA SER A 40 4.86 14.91 -3.56
C SER A 40 6.05 14.92 -4.53
N PHE A 41 6.27 13.84 -5.26
CA PHE A 41 7.30 13.75 -6.28
C PHE A 41 6.76 13.94 -7.70
N GLY A 42 5.46 14.28 -7.83
CA GLY A 42 4.85 14.54 -9.14
C GLY A 42 4.31 13.29 -9.82
N TYR A 43 4.26 12.16 -9.13
CA TYR A 43 3.81 10.90 -9.74
C TYR A 43 2.40 10.47 -9.30
N GLY A 44 1.67 11.35 -8.61
CA GLY A 44 0.37 10.95 -8.06
C GLY A 44 -0.61 10.45 -9.10
N GLU A 45 -0.64 11.08 -10.27
CA GLU A 45 -1.57 10.67 -11.32
C GLU A 45 -1.22 9.31 -11.91
N TYR A 46 -0.02 8.81 -11.62
CA TYR A 46 0.43 7.52 -12.13
C TYR A 46 0.28 6.41 -11.10
N PHE A 47 -0.23 6.71 -9.92
CA PHE A 47 -0.64 5.69 -8.96
C PHE A 47 -2.14 5.47 -9.17
N THR A 48 -2.47 4.55 -10.06
CA THR A 48 -3.77 4.49 -10.69
C THR A 48 -4.75 3.53 -10.05
N HIS A 49 -4.38 2.88 -8.94
CA HIS A 49 -5.29 1.97 -8.25
C HIS A 49 -5.27 2.25 -6.75
N ARG A 50 -6.19 1.62 -6.02
CA ARG A 50 -6.21 1.72 -4.57
C ARG A 50 -4.94 1.10 -3.99
N LEU A 51 -4.64 1.45 -2.73
CA LEU A 51 -3.41 0.99 -2.11
C LEU A 51 -3.42 -0.51 -1.89
N GLY A 52 -4.57 -1.10 -1.56
CA GLY A 52 -4.61 -2.52 -1.32
C GLY A 52 -6.03 -3.05 -1.20
N HIS A 53 -6.12 -4.33 -0.88
CA HIS A 53 -7.41 -4.99 -0.73
C HIS A 53 -7.34 -6.01 0.40
N PHE A 54 -8.48 -6.34 0.95
CA PHE A 54 -8.55 -7.33 2.02
C PHE A 54 -8.29 -8.73 1.45
N ILE A 55 -7.59 -9.52 2.25
CA ILE A 55 -7.37 -10.93 1.99
C ILE A 55 -8.23 -11.64 3.02
N GLY A 56 -9.49 -11.87 2.66
CA GLY A 56 -10.44 -12.39 3.62
C GLY A 56 -10.52 -13.89 3.64
N GLN A 57 -10.82 -14.42 4.80
CA GLN A 57 -11.14 -15.82 4.99
C GLN A 57 -12.64 -16.01 5.13
N THR A 58 -13.37 -14.92 5.33
CA THR A 58 -14.80 -14.97 5.58
C THR A 58 -15.51 -13.98 4.67
N ASP A 59 -16.82 -14.13 4.59
CA ASP A 59 -17.64 -13.26 3.76
C ASP A 59 -17.68 -11.84 4.26
N HIS A 60 -17.23 -11.58 5.47
CA HIS A 60 -17.28 -10.25 6.06
C HIS A 60 -16.06 -9.40 5.73
N GLU A 61 -15.07 -9.99 5.11
CA GLU A 61 -13.81 -9.31 4.88
C GLU A 61 -13.71 -8.83 3.45
N PHE A 62 -14.75 -8.14 3.02
CA PHE A 62 -14.73 -7.42 1.76
C PHE A 62 -14.29 -6.00 2.03
N GLY A 63 -13.49 -5.50 1.14
CA GLY A 63 -13.14 -4.12 1.24
C GLY A 63 -11.78 -3.86 0.67
N ASP A 64 -11.42 -2.60 0.76
CA ASP A 64 -10.16 -2.17 0.20
C ASP A 64 -9.52 -1.11 1.08
N VAL A 65 -8.24 -0.90 0.82
CA VAL A 65 -7.49 0.19 1.40
C VAL A 65 -7.44 1.26 0.32
N SER A 66 -8.42 2.17 0.38
CA SER A 66 -8.57 3.20 -0.65
C SER A 66 -8.79 4.55 0.00
N SER A 67 -8.60 5.61 -0.78
CA SER A 67 -8.73 6.98 -0.27
C SER A 67 -10.14 7.32 0.18
N THR A 68 -11.13 6.49 -0.17
CA THR A 68 -12.52 6.75 0.18
C THR A 68 -13.07 5.82 1.26
N ASN A 69 -12.28 4.86 1.72
CA ASN A 69 -12.76 3.91 2.72
C ASN A 69 -12.48 4.45 4.12
N THR A 70 -13.52 4.91 4.80
CA THR A 70 -13.38 5.52 6.13
C THR A 70 -13.46 4.53 7.27
N GLU A 71 -13.57 3.25 6.97
CA GLU A 71 -13.61 2.21 7.99
C GLU A 71 -12.30 2.17 8.77
N THR A 72 -12.40 1.88 10.07
CA THR A 72 -11.20 1.81 10.90
C THR A 72 -10.62 0.40 10.94
N VAL A 73 -9.33 0.36 11.10
CA VAL A 73 -8.56 -0.88 11.17
C VAL A 73 -8.81 -1.57 12.52
N LYS A 74 -8.93 -2.89 12.48
CA LYS A 74 -9.16 -3.70 13.68
C LYS A 74 -8.17 -4.85 13.73
N PRO A 75 -7.83 -5.34 14.94
CA PRO A 75 -6.94 -6.49 15.04
C PRO A 75 -7.49 -7.68 14.28
N GLY A 76 -6.62 -8.43 13.63
CA GLY A 76 -6.98 -9.61 12.86
C GLY A 76 -7.24 -9.36 11.40
N MET A 77 -7.38 -8.11 11.00
CA MET A 77 -7.54 -7.79 9.57
C MET A 77 -6.25 -8.13 8.82
N ILE A 78 -6.42 -8.66 7.61
CA ILE A 78 -5.31 -8.94 6.71
C ILE A 78 -5.61 -8.23 5.39
N PHE A 79 -4.66 -7.44 4.93
CA PHE A 79 -4.83 -6.77 3.63
C PHE A 79 -3.47 -6.53 2.99
N SER A 80 -3.52 -6.22 1.70
CA SER A 80 -2.31 -5.92 0.96
C SER A 80 -1.99 -4.43 1.03
N ILE A 81 -0.72 -4.11 0.90
CA ILE A 81 -0.22 -2.73 0.76
C ILE A 81 0.65 -2.74 -0.48
N GLU A 82 0.17 -2.14 -1.56
CA GLU A 82 0.82 -2.30 -2.86
C GLU A 82 0.83 -1.02 -3.68
N PRO A 83 1.57 -0.02 -3.22
CA PRO A 83 1.69 1.22 -4.00
C PRO A 83 2.48 0.97 -5.27
N GLY A 84 2.22 1.79 -6.28
CA GLY A 84 2.92 1.66 -7.55
C GLY A 84 2.90 2.94 -8.35
N ILE A 85 3.77 3.02 -9.34
CA ILE A 85 3.86 4.11 -10.29
C ILE A 85 3.87 3.48 -11.68
N TYR A 86 2.88 3.81 -12.51
CA TYR A 86 2.68 3.20 -13.83
C TYR A 86 2.68 4.28 -14.90
N LEU A 87 3.82 4.52 -15.51
CA LEU A 87 3.93 5.54 -16.55
C LEU A 87 3.44 4.99 -17.90
N PRO A 88 2.70 5.80 -18.67
CA PRO A 88 2.24 5.34 -19.98
C PRO A 88 3.41 4.92 -20.87
N GLU A 89 3.25 3.78 -21.55
CA GLU A 89 4.22 3.26 -22.51
C GLU A 89 5.60 3.03 -21.89
N LYS A 90 5.67 2.91 -20.59
CA LYS A 90 6.93 2.64 -19.88
C LYS A 90 6.67 1.60 -18.83
N MET A 91 7.75 1.10 -18.24
CA MET A 91 7.62 0.12 -17.16
C MET A 91 7.01 0.76 -15.94
N GLY A 92 6.15 0.00 -15.27
CA GLY A 92 5.66 0.36 -13.95
C GLY A 92 6.49 -0.29 -12.87
N VAL A 93 6.37 0.24 -11.66
CA VAL A 93 7.05 -0.28 -10.49
C VAL A 93 6.02 -0.41 -9.37
N ARG A 94 5.96 -1.58 -8.72
CA ARG A 94 5.06 -1.82 -7.60
C ARG A 94 5.80 -2.60 -6.53
N VAL A 95 5.54 -2.26 -5.28
CA VAL A 95 5.99 -3.03 -4.12
C VAL A 95 4.74 -3.53 -3.42
N GLU A 96 4.70 -4.81 -3.10
CA GLU A 96 3.51 -5.42 -2.53
C GLU A 96 3.86 -6.20 -1.28
N ASP A 97 3.14 -5.91 -0.19
CA ASP A 97 3.23 -6.64 1.07
C ASP A 97 1.85 -7.07 1.52
N LEU A 98 1.80 -8.15 2.27
CA LEU A 98 0.61 -8.52 3.04
C LEU A 98 0.86 -8.18 4.49
N VAL A 99 -0.12 -7.57 5.14
CA VAL A 99 0.01 -7.20 6.55
C VAL A 99 -1.13 -7.80 7.36
N LEU A 100 -0.81 -8.18 8.59
CA LEU A 100 -1.78 -8.61 9.59
C LEU A 100 -1.81 -7.56 10.69
N VAL A 101 -2.99 -7.04 10.99
CA VAL A 101 -3.15 -6.05 12.05
C VAL A 101 -3.11 -6.75 13.40
N THR A 102 -2.27 -6.25 14.30
CA THR A 102 -2.13 -6.78 15.65
C THR A 102 -2.80 -5.84 16.64
N GLU A 103 -2.67 -6.13 17.93
CA GLU A 103 -3.30 -5.33 18.98
C GLU A 103 -2.77 -3.90 19.02
N ASP A 104 -1.53 -3.68 18.60
CA ASP A 104 -0.91 -2.37 18.71
C ASP A 104 -0.17 -1.93 17.44
N GLY A 105 -0.32 -2.65 16.35
CA GLY A 105 0.36 -2.30 15.11
C GLY A 105 0.04 -3.27 14.01
N CYS A 106 1.05 -3.66 13.26
CA CYS A 106 0.88 -4.69 12.23
C CYS A 106 2.16 -5.48 12.05
N VAL A 107 2.01 -6.65 11.44
CA VAL A 107 3.13 -7.52 11.08
C VAL A 107 3.08 -7.72 9.58
N VAL A 108 4.22 -7.58 8.93
CA VAL A 108 4.34 -7.90 7.52
C VAL A 108 4.49 -9.40 7.40
N LEU A 109 3.58 -10.05 6.68
CA LEU A 109 3.53 -11.50 6.64
C LEU A 109 4.58 -12.10 5.71
N ASN A 110 4.95 -11.41 4.65
CA ASN A 110 6.00 -11.90 3.76
C ASN A 110 7.35 -11.46 4.32
N LYS A 111 8.06 -12.42 4.87
CA LYS A 111 9.30 -12.17 5.63
C LYS A 111 10.53 -11.97 4.76
N VAL A 112 10.39 -12.07 3.47
CA VAL A 112 11.51 -11.90 2.56
C VAL A 112 11.68 -10.43 2.21
N ASP A 113 12.76 -10.11 1.51
CA ASP A 113 12.98 -8.76 1.01
C ASP A 113 11.79 -8.35 0.15
N LYS A 114 11.50 -7.05 0.18
CA LYS A 114 10.40 -6.52 -0.62
C LYS A 114 10.70 -6.76 -2.09
N LYS A 115 9.69 -7.24 -2.78
CA LYS A 115 9.83 -7.57 -4.19
C LYS A 115 9.30 -6.44 -5.03
N TYR A 116 10.01 -6.18 -6.11
CA TYR A 116 9.60 -5.19 -7.09
C TYR A 116 9.08 -5.90 -8.32
N ALA A 117 7.86 -5.55 -8.72
CA ALA A 117 7.30 -6.06 -9.96
C ALA A 117 7.54 -5.01 -11.04
N MET A 118 8.25 -5.39 -12.08
CA MET A 118 8.49 -4.51 -13.22
C MET A 118 7.46 -4.84 -14.28
N ILE A 119 6.65 -3.87 -14.61
CA ILE A 119 5.53 -4.04 -15.51
C ILE A 119 5.78 -3.20 -16.76
N GLY A 120 5.91 -3.88 -17.85
CA GLY A 120 6.19 -3.22 -19.13
C GLY A 120 4.95 -2.97 -19.96
#